data_b247ff71ed8187b1edfa0450684c8de9
#
_entry.id   b247ff71ed8187b1edfa0450684c8de9
#
_cell.length_a   1.000
_cell.length_b   1.000
_cell.length_c   1.000
_cell.angle_alpha   90.00
_cell.angle_beta   90.00
_cell.angle_gamma   90.00
#
_symmetry.space_group_name_H-M   'P 1'
#
loop_
_entity.id
_entity.type
_entity.pdbx_description
1 polymer ?
#
loop_
_entity_poly.entity_id
_entity_poly.type
_entity_poly.pdbx_seq_one_letter_code
_entity_poly.pdbx_strand_id
1 'polypeptide(L)'
;MTVKDIFNAIKDYEDLDIWIDNGDQMWAADGTRETAREMLDAIEDGARVEARIYYDENGNRVPSSEYSSDVDVETVFDSDDFISGEYGEGKRFVKVEDAQFNRLKETSELIVYIAIKRKYGEEHCYFDTQSGGFAYGDDKRFISISVYKDFDGEPSECNYNFFDKNENYKKTSKYKVTSWDEVIDHFIFDEIELMKYN
;
A
#
# COMPACT_ATOMS: atom_id res chain seq x y z
N MET A 1 9.39 -1.34 4.47
CA MET A 1 10.36 -0.95 3.43
C MET A 1 11.64 -0.48 4.10
N THR A 2 12.80 -0.73 3.53
CA THR A 2 14.09 -0.27 4.06
C THR A 2 14.93 0.36 2.94
N VAL A 3 15.93 1.18 3.30
CA VAL A 3 16.91 1.73 2.32
C VAL A 3 17.52 0.62 1.45
N LYS A 4 17.74 -0.58 2.01
CA LYS A 4 18.30 -1.72 1.27
C LYS A 4 17.34 -2.22 0.20
N ASP A 5 16.06 -2.23 0.48
CA ASP A 5 15.04 -2.71 -0.46
C ASP A 5 14.95 -1.77 -1.66
N ILE A 6 14.83 -0.46 -1.42
CA ILE A 6 14.83 0.56 -2.47
C ILE A 6 16.15 0.52 -3.26
N PHE A 7 17.30 0.47 -2.56
CA PHE A 7 18.61 0.41 -3.21
C PHE A 7 18.73 -0.80 -4.13
N ASN A 8 18.23 -1.97 -3.73
CA ASN A 8 18.28 -3.16 -4.59
C ASN A 8 17.46 -3.00 -5.88
N ALA A 9 16.39 -2.23 -5.85
CA ALA A 9 15.57 -1.97 -7.03
C ALA A 9 16.24 -0.99 -8.01
N ILE A 10 16.98 -0.01 -7.50
CA ILE A 10 17.51 1.09 -8.33
C ILE A 10 19.01 1.01 -8.63
N LYS A 11 19.80 0.19 -7.93
CA LYS A 11 21.28 0.17 -7.94
C LYS A 11 21.95 -0.05 -9.30
N ASP A 12 21.23 -0.65 -10.24
CA ASP A 12 21.76 -0.98 -11.56
C ASP A 12 21.43 0.10 -12.60
N TYR A 13 20.87 1.24 -12.15
CA TYR A 13 20.44 2.33 -13.00
C TYR A 13 21.21 3.62 -12.69
N GLU A 14 21.51 4.36 -13.75
CA GLU A 14 22.01 5.75 -13.75
C GLU A 14 20.92 6.64 -14.37
N ASP A 15 20.96 7.94 -14.19
CA ASP A 15 20.00 8.90 -14.77
C ASP A 15 18.53 8.54 -14.51
N LEU A 16 18.23 8.10 -13.29
CA LEU A 16 16.86 7.89 -12.84
C LEU A 16 16.13 9.22 -12.71
N ASP A 17 14.89 9.24 -13.11
CA ASP A 17 13.96 10.30 -12.78
C ASP A 17 13.16 9.91 -11.55
N ILE A 18 13.47 10.55 -10.42
CA ILE A 18 12.77 10.31 -9.15
C ILE A 18 11.61 11.30 -9.06
N TRP A 19 10.41 10.76 -9.06
CA TRP A 19 9.18 11.52 -8.99
C TRP A 19 8.48 11.34 -7.65
N ILE A 20 8.03 12.47 -7.04
CA ILE A 20 7.31 12.52 -5.77
C ILE A 20 5.98 13.24 -5.96
N ASP A 21 4.90 12.62 -5.59
CA ASP A 21 3.55 13.09 -5.88
C ASP A 21 2.98 14.11 -4.86
N ASN A 22 3.67 14.44 -3.80
CA ASN A 22 3.20 15.40 -2.78
C ASN A 22 3.44 16.88 -3.14
N GLY A 23 3.75 17.20 -4.38
CA GLY A 23 4.03 18.58 -4.82
C GLY A 23 4.82 18.69 -6.11
N ASP A 24 4.70 17.70 -6.99
CA ASP A 24 5.36 17.67 -8.31
C ASP A 24 6.88 17.84 -8.24
N GLN A 25 7.50 17.30 -7.19
CA GLN A 25 8.96 17.33 -7.06
C GLN A 25 9.57 16.21 -7.89
N MET A 26 10.49 16.56 -8.78
CA MET A 26 11.28 15.62 -9.55
C MET A 26 12.75 15.96 -9.48
N TRP A 27 13.63 14.93 -9.41
CA TRP A 27 15.08 15.13 -9.58
C TRP A 27 15.70 13.96 -10.32
N ALA A 28 16.75 14.23 -11.07
CA ALA A 28 17.57 13.20 -11.69
C ALA A 28 18.62 12.70 -10.68
N ALA A 29 18.80 11.37 -10.61
CA ALA A 29 19.74 10.75 -9.68
C ALA A 29 20.25 9.41 -10.21
N ASP A 30 21.38 8.97 -9.68
CA ASP A 30 21.88 7.61 -9.88
C ASP A 30 21.34 6.67 -8.80
N GLY A 31 21.30 5.37 -9.08
CA GLY A 31 20.85 4.31 -8.19
C GLY A 31 21.79 4.09 -7.02
N THR A 32 21.98 5.08 -6.16
CA THR A 32 22.86 5.05 -5.00
C THR A 32 22.10 4.76 -3.71
N ARG A 33 22.85 4.45 -2.63
CA ARG A 33 22.26 4.31 -1.29
C ARG A 33 21.75 5.64 -0.73
N GLU A 34 22.34 6.76 -1.16
CA GLU A 34 21.91 8.09 -0.78
C GLU A 34 20.57 8.40 -1.41
N THR A 35 20.42 8.18 -2.72
CA THR A 35 19.14 8.27 -3.43
C THR A 35 18.06 7.39 -2.79
N ALA A 36 18.39 6.13 -2.47
CA ALA A 36 17.45 5.23 -1.81
C ALA A 36 17.02 5.72 -0.42
N ARG A 37 17.87 6.44 0.30
CA ARG A 37 17.53 7.05 1.59
C ARG A 37 16.60 8.23 1.42
N GLU A 38 16.90 9.13 0.48
CA GLU A 38 16.04 10.27 0.17
C GLU A 38 14.65 9.84 -0.28
N MET A 39 14.56 8.77 -1.09
CA MET A 39 13.29 8.16 -1.49
C MET A 39 12.54 7.60 -0.27
N LEU A 40 13.23 6.90 0.63
CA LEU A 40 12.61 6.36 1.84
C LEU A 40 12.09 7.47 2.75
N ASP A 41 12.90 8.53 2.97
CA ASP A 41 12.50 9.67 3.78
C ASP A 41 11.21 10.33 3.23
N ALA A 42 11.10 10.49 1.90
CA ALA A 42 9.88 11.00 1.27
C ALA A 42 8.67 10.07 1.45
N ILE A 43 8.87 8.74 1.37
CA ILE A 43 7.82 7.74 1.61
C ILE A 43 7.37 7.75 3.08
N GLU A 44 8.30 7.88 4.02
CA GLU A 44 8.01 8.00 5.45
C GLU A 44 7.25 9.29 5.79
N ASP A 45 7.45 10.34 4.99
CA ASP A 45 6.68 11.59 5.04
C ASP A 45 5.31 11.50 4.36
N GLY A 46 4.94 10.33 3.81
CA GLY A 46 3.62 10.05 3.23
C GLY A 46 3.53 10.26 1.71
N ALA A 47 4.63 10.55 1.02
CA ALA A 47 4.60 10.73 -0.43
C ALA A 47 4.62 9.38 -1.18
N ARG A 48 3.95 9.33 -2.33
CA ARG A 48 4.21 8.30 -3.32
C ARG A 48 5.50 8.68 -4.07
N VAL A 49 6.39 7.71 -4.22
CA VAL A 49 7.67 7.89 -4.89
C VAL A 49 7.84 6.86 -5.98
N GLU A 50 8.17 7.32 -7.19
CA GLU A 50 8.50 6.47 -8.32
C GLU A 50 9.93 6.76 -8.81
N ALA A 51 10.64 5.72 -9.26
CA ALA A 51 11.86 5.87 -10.04
C ALA A 51 11.60 5.38 -11.47
N ARG A 52 11.83 6.24 -12.43
CA ARG A 52 11.52 6.03 -13.84
C ARG A 52 12.77 6.10 -14.69
N ILE A 53 12.78 5.35 -15.80
CA ILE A 53 13.77 5.42 -16.88
C ILE A 53 13.05 5.59 -18.21
N TYR A 54 13.74 6.12 -19.20
CA TYR A 54 13.17 6.46 -20.49
C TYR A 54 13.93 5.78 -21.62
N TYR A 55 13.21 5.41 -22.67
CA TYR A 55 13.77 4.81 -23.90
C TYR A 55 13.28 5.57 -25.12
N ASP A 56 14.18 5.73 -26.12
CA ASP A 56 13.81 6.26 -27.43
C ASP A 56 13.02 5.23 -28.25
N GLU A 57 12.54 5.65 -29.42
CA GLU A 57 11.81 4.79 -30.39
C GLU A 57 12.59 3.55 -30.86
N ASN A 58 13.91 3.52 -30.67
CA ASN A 58 14.79 2.42 -31.04
C ASN A 58 15.08 1.50 -29.82
N GLY A 59 14.50 1.79 -28.66
CA GLY A 59 14.73 1.06 -27.42
C GLY A 59 16.05 1.37 -26.74
N ASN A 60 16.73 2.48 -27.10
CA ASN A 60 17.93 2.92 -26.39
C ASN A 60 17.52 3.79 -25.20
N ARG A 61 18.21 3.62 -24.09
CA ARG A 61 18.01 4.44 -22.93
C ARG A 61 18.42 5.89 -23.19
N VAL A 62 17.59 6.83 -22.74
CA VAL A 62 17.82 8.27 -22.86
C VAL A 62 17.73 8.94 -21.49
N PRO A 63 18.50 10.00 -21.22
CA PRO A 63 18.41 10.77 -19.99
C PRO A 63 17.02 11.42 -19.83
N SER A 64 16.56 11.59 -18.59
CA SER A 64 15.29 12.27 -18.31
C SER A 64 15.23 13.70 -18.83
N SER A 65 16.38 14.36 -19.00
CA SER A 65 16.51 15.71 -19.57
C SER A 65 16.18 15.78 -21.07
N GLU A 66 16.15 14.65 -21.77
CA GLU A 66 15.81 14.53 -23.18
C GLU A 66 14.36 14.12 -23.41
N TYR A 67 13.53 14.19 -22.36
CA TYR A 67 12.13 13.82 -22.44
C TYR A 67 11.41 14.53 -23.59
N SER A 68 10.85 13.72 -24.50
CA SER A 68 9.93 14.17 -25.54
C SER A 68 8.66 13.31 -25.49
N SER A 69 7.59 13.73 -26.16
CA SER A 69 6.31 12.98 -26.19
C SER A 69 6.40 11.56 -26.79
N ASP A 70 7.54 11.21 -27.37
CA ASP A 70 7.73 9.99 -28.14
C ASP A 70 8.72 9.02 -27.45
N VAL A 71 8.87 9.10 -26.13
CA VAL A 71 9.68 8.18 -25.34
C VAL A 71 8.81 7.17 -24.59
N ASP A 72 9.27 5.93 -24.51
CA ASP A 72 8.69 4.92 -23.64
C ASP A 72 9.22 5.11 -22.21
N VAL A 73 8.34 4.98 -21.23
CA VAL A 73 8.65 5.14 -19.81
C VAL A 73 8.55 3.78 -19.12
N GLU A 74 9.60 3.40 -18.43
CA GLU A 74 9.60 2.24 -17.56
C GLU A 74 9.74 2.69 -16.10
N THR A 75 8.79 2.29 -15.23
CA THR A 75 8.89 2.50 -13.79
C THR A 75 9.66 1.33 -13.20
N VAL A 76 10.88 1.60 -12.73
CA VAL A 76 11.77 0.58 -12.13
C VAL A 76 11.56 0.44 -10.63
N PHE A 77 10.91 1.43 -10.01
CA PHE A 77 10.46 1.40 -8.62
C PHE A 77 9.21 2.26 -8.50
N ASP A 78 8.20 1.75 -7.80
CA ASP A 78 7.03 2.48 -7.35
C ASP A 78 6.77 2.14 -5.88
N SER A 79 6.69 3.15 -5.03
CA SER A 79 6.43 2.96 -3.60
C SER A 79 5.08 2.30 -3.34
N ASP A 80 4.09 2.55 -4.19
CA ASP A 80 2.77 1.94 -4.09
C ASP A 80 2.82 0.46 -4.44
N ASP A 81 3.54 0.09 -5.50
CA ASP A 81 3.76 -1.30 -5.88
C ASP A 81 4.61 -2.02 -4.83
N PHE A 82 5.60 -1.35 -4.26
CA PHE A 82 6.44 -1.90 -3.20
C PHE A 82 5.65 -2.09 -1.89
N ILE A 83 4.80 -1.12 -1.54
CA ILE A 83 3.82 -1.24 -0.45
C ILE A 83 2.77 -2.29 -0.82
N SER A 84 2.39 -2.39 -2.11
CA SER A 84 1.46 -3.40 -2.65
C SER A 84 2.05 -4.81 -2.74
N GLY A 85 3.36 -4.98 -2.52
CA GLY A 85 4.02 -6.29 -2.52
C GLY A 85 4.39 -6.82 -3.90
N GLU A 86 4.25 -6.04 -4.97
CA GLU A 86 4.72 -6.47 -6.31
C GLU A 86 6.24 -6.59 -6.36
N TYR A 87 6.97 -5.76 -5.57
CA TYR A 87 8.42 -5.88 -5.40
C TYR A 87 8.86 -6.66 -4.16
N GLY A 88 7.92 -7.11 -3.31
CA GLY A 88 8.18 -7.93 -2.13
C GLY A 88 7.37 -9.23 -2.18
N GLU A 89 7.96 -10.38 -2.24
CA GLU A 89 7.42 -11.75 -2.12
C GLU A 89 6.01 -12.04 -2.73
N GLY A 90 5.39 -11.11 -3.45
CA GLY A 90 4.07 -11.27 -4.10
C GLY A 90 2.89 -11.52 -3.14
N LYS A 91 3.02 -11.20 -1.86
CA LYS A 91 1.97 -11.39 -0.86
C LYS A 91 1.00 -10.22 -0.85
N ARG A 92 -0.27 -10.54 -0.92
CA ARG A 92 -1.34 -9.55 -0.77
C ARG A 92 -1.40 -8.97 0.64
N PHE A 93 -1.20 -9.80 1.67
CA PHE A 93 -1.32 -9.40 3.07
C PHE A 93 0.06 -9.35 3.72
N VAL A 94 0.54 -8.14 3.99
CA VAL A 94 1.82 -7.87 4.64
C VAL A 94 1.59 -7.33 6.05
N LYS A 95 2.56 -7.49 6.95
CA LYS A 95 2.47 -6.90 8.29
C LYS A 95 2.47 -5.39 8.21
N VAL A 96 1.73 -4.74 9.11
CA VAL A 96 1.74 -3.29 9.21
C VAL A 96 3.05 -2.86 9.86
N GLU A 97 3.97 -2.36 9.03
CA GLU A 97 5.21 -1.69 9.42
C GLU A 97 5.05 -0.16 9.28
N ASP A 98 6.10 0.60 9.47
CA ASP A 98 6.02 2.07 9.51
C ASP A 98 5.43 2.68 8.22
N ALA A 99 5.81 2.17 7.05
CA ALA A 99 5.28 2.65 5.77
C ALA A 99 3.77 2.39 5.64
N GLN A 100 3.32 1.15 5.89
CA GLN A 100 1.90 0.78 5.86
C GLN A 100 1.11 1.54 6.93
N PHE A 101 1.70 1.76 8.11
CA PHE A 101 1.08 2.54 9.17
C PHE A 101 0.88 4.01 8.76
N ASN A 102 1.84 4.62 8.07
CA ASN A 102 1.70 5.97 7.55
C ASN A 102 0.57 6.06 6.52
N ARG A 103 0.44 5.10 5.62
CA ARG A 103 -0.70 5.01 4.68
C ARG A 103 -2.03 4.89 5.43
N LEU A 104 -2.12 4.05 6.45
CA LEU A 104 -3.35 3.94 7.26
C LEU A 104 -3.70 5.23 8.01
N LYS A 105 -2.71 6.09 8.36
CA LYS A 105 -2.99 7.41 8.95
C LYS A 105 -3.71 8.35 8.01
N GLU A 106 -3.48 8.26 6.71
CA GLU A 106 -4.13 9.08 5.70
C GLU A 106 -5.53 8.58 5.39
N THR A 107 -5.82 7.34 5.75
CA THR A 107 -7.14 6.74 5.64
C THR A 107 -7.81 6.69 7.00
N SER A 108 -9.13 6.80 7.03
CA SER A 108 -9.88 6.63 8.29
C SER A 108 -9.83 5.19 8.82
N GLU A 109 -9.24 4.26 8.10
CA GLU A 109 -9.04 2.86 8.50
C GLU A 109 -8.04 2.69 9.63
N LEU A 110 -7.25 3.73 9.94
CA LEU A 110 -6.43 3.79 11.15
C LEU A 110 -7.28 3.49 12.41
N ILE A 111 -8.53 3.94 12.45
CA ILE A 111 -9.44 3.69 13.58
C ILE A 111 -9.69 2.18 13.73
N VAL A 112 -9.90 1.48 12.61
CA VAL A 112 -10.11 0.02 12.59
C VAL A 112 -8.82 -0.70 13.02
N TYR A 113 -7.67 -0.29 12.50
CA TYR A 113 -6.37 -0.83 12.91
C TYR A 113 -6.17 -0.73 14.43
N ILE A 114 -6.41 0.45 15.02
CA ILE A 114 -6.25 0.67 16.47
C ILE A 114 -7.20 -0.24 17.26
N ALA A 115 -8.46 -0.38 16.84
CA ALA A 115 -9.44 -1.24 17.51
C ALA A 115 -9.04 -2.72 17.48
N ILE A 116 -8.60 -3.20 16.31
CA ILE A 116 -8.15 -4.58 16.13
C ILE A 116 -6.84 -4.86 16.89
N LYS A 117 -5.85 -3.97 16.80
CA LYS A 117 -4.60 -4.09 17.55
C LYS A 117 -4.85 -4.19 19.06
N ARG A 118 -5.80 -3.39 19.59
CA ARG A 118 -6.15 -3.40 21.01
C ARG A 118 -6.85 -4.70 21.41
N LYS A 119 -7.72 -5.26 20.56
CA LYS A 119 -8.55 -6.42 20.92
C LYS A 119 -7.85 -7.75 20.66
N TYR A 120 -7.11 -7.87 19.56
CA TYR A 120 -6.57 -9.15 19.11
C TYR A 120 -5.03 -9.20 19.12
N GLY A 121 -4.34 -8.07 19.22
CA GLY A 121 -2.89 -7.97 19.14
C GLY A 121 -2.40 -7.52 17.75
N GLU A 122 -1.18 -7.04 17.74
CA GLU A 122 -0.53 -6.52 16.52
C GLU A 122 -0.23 -7.64 15.50
N GLU A 123 -0.05 -8.86 15.98
CA GLU A 123 0.17 -10.04 15.18
C GLU A 123 -0.99 -10.38 14.24
N HIS A 124 -2.17 -9.81 14.47
CA HIS A 124 -3.37 -9.94 13.64
C HIS A 124 -3.60 -8.77 12.69
N CYS A 125 -2.71 -7.76 12.72
CA CYS A 125 -2.81 -6.56 11.89
C CYS A 125 -2.00 -6.71 10.61
N TYR A 126 -2.67 -6.55 9.48
CA TYR A 126 -2.09 -6.64 8.15
C TYR A 126 -2.54 -5.46 7.30
N PHE A 127 -1.75 -5.16 6.29
CA PHE A 127 -2.07 -4.24 5.22
C PHE A 127 -2.43 -5.05 3.98
N ASP A 128 -3.58 -4.77 3.36
CA ASP A 128 -3.98 -5.36 2.08
C ASP A 128 -3.37 -4.51 0.96
N THR A 129 -2.36 -5.02 0.34
CA THR A 129 -1.57 -4.33 -0.67
C THR A 129 -2.35 -4.03 -1.95
N GLN A 130 -3.38 -4.80 -2.27
CA GLN A 130 -4.21 -4.59 -3.46
C GLN A 130 -5.30 -3.54 -3.26
N SER A 131 -5.84 -3.41 -2.04
CA SER A 131 -6.85 -2.40 -1.73
C SER A 131 -6.26 -1.13 -1.15
N GLY A 132 -5.00 -1.16 -0.70
CA GLY A 132 -4.37 -0.07 0.04
C GLY A 132 -4.94 0.14 1.44
N GLY A 133 -5.64 -0.87 1.99
CA GLY A 133 -6.39 -0.76 3.22
C GLY A 133 -5.95 -1.72 4.33
N PHE A 134 -6.70 -1.73 5.41
CA PHE A 134 -6.43 -2.58 6.56
C PHE A 134 -7.03 -3.98 6.39
N ALA A 135 -6.33 -4.99 6.91
CA ALA A 135 -6.85 -6.36 7.01
C ALA A 135 -6.53 -6.98 8.37
N TYR A 136 -7.47 -7.80 8.85
CA TYR A 136 -7.25 -8.77 9.93
C TYR A 136 -6.75 -10.08 9.36
N GLY A 137 -5.79 -10.73 10.02
CA GLY A 137 -5.31 -12.06 9.64
C GLY A 137 -5.11 -12.99 10.82
N ASP A 138 -5.42 -14.27 10.62
CA ASP A 138 -5.11 -15.37 11.54
C ASP A 138 -4.44 -16.52 10.77
N ASP A 139 -4.25 -17.69 11.43
CA ASP A 139 -3.63 -18.88 10.84
C ASP A 139 -4.47 -19.54 9.71
N LYS A 140 -5.69 -19.10 9.51
CA LYS A 140 -6.67 -19.72 8.58
C LYS A 140 -7.07 -18.81 7.44
N ARG A 141 -7.08 -17.48 7.64
CA ARG A 141 -7.71 -16.52 6.73
C ARG A 141 -7.20 -15.09 6.90
N PHE A 142 -7.57 -14.29 5.91
CA PHE A 142 -7.51 -12.83 5.98
C PHE A 142 -8.90 -12.23 5.72
N ILE A 143 -9.18 -11.08 6.34
CA ILE A 143 -10.38 -10.28 6.12
C ILE A 143 -9.94 -8.86 5.84
N SER A 144 -9.99 -8.44 4.58
CA SER A 144 -9.71 -7.07 4.16
C SER A 144 -10.96 -6.23 4.27
N ILE A 145 -10.82 -4.98 4.72
CA ILE A 145 -11.91 -4.03 4.85
C ILE A 145 -11.81 -2.95 3.76
N SER A 146 -12.96 -2.58 3.21
CA SER A 146 -13.10 -1.41 2.33
C SER A 146 -14.27 -0.58 2.81
N VAL A 147 -14.05 0.70 3.12
CA VAL A 147 -15.07 1.60 3.61
C VAL A 147 -15.35 2.68 2.58
N TYR A 148 -16.60 2.77 2.17
CA TYR A 148 -17.10 3.81 1.27
C TYR A 148 -17.67 4.95 2.11
N LYS A 149 -17.35 6.18 1.73
CA LYS A 149 -17.77 7.41 2.42
C LYS A 149 -18.81 8.15 1.61
N ASP A 150 -19.66 8.88 2.29
CA ASP A 150 -20.56 9.84 1.69
C ASP A 150 -19.85 11.17 1.35
N PHE A 151 -20.63 12.17 0.90
CA PHE A 151 -20.10 13.50 0.55
C PHE A 151 -19.52 14.28 1.73
N ASP A 152 -19.93 13.94 2.95
CA ASP A 152 -19.47 14.59 4.19
C ASP A 152 -18.22 13.88 4.76
N GLY A 153 -17.79 12.77 4.12
CA GLY A 153 -16.62 11.97 4.50
C GLY A 153 -16.93 10.93 5.58
N GLU A 154 -18.20 10.74 5.94
CA GLU A 154 -18.62 9.73 6.90
C GLU A 154 -18.86 8.38 6.22
N PRO A 155 -18.65 7.24 6.92
CA PRO A 155 -18.87 5.93 6.35
C PRO A 155 -20.35 5.71 6.00
N SER A 156 -20.60 5.18 4.80
CA SER A 156 -21.94 4.89 4.30
C SER A 156 -22.17 3.42 3.96
N GLU A 157 -21.10 2.73 3.58
CA GLU A 157 -21.08 1.28 3.32
C GLU A 157 -19.72 0.72 3.69
N CYS A 158 -19.66 -0.49 4.21
CA CYS A 158 -18.42 -1.23 4.37
C CYS A 158 -18.53 -2.64 3.77
N ASN A 159 -17.43 -3.07 3.17
CA ASN A 159 -17.27 -4.41 2.60
C ASN A 159 -16.15 -5.13 3.34
N TYR A 160 -16.41 -6.37 3.75
CA TYR A 160 -15.42 -7.27 4.31
C TYR A 160 -15.16 -8.38 3.30
N ASN A 161 -13.96 -8.39 2.76
CA ASN A 161 -13.52 -9.34 1.74
C ASN A 161 -12.71 -10.46 2.41
N PHE A 162 -13.14 -11.69 2.23
CA PHE A 162 -12.56 -12.87 2.87
C PHE A 162 -11.63 -13.60 1.93
N PHE A 163 -10.49 -14.01 2.48
CA PHE A 163 -9.47 -14.78 1.78
C PHE A 163 -9.03 -15.95 2.67
N ASP A 164 -8.67 -17.09 2.05
CA ASP A 164 -8.02 -18.16 2.79
C ASP A 164 -6.55 -17.84 3.10
N LYS A 165 -5.87 -18.73 3.82
CA LYS A 165 -4.45 -18.56 4.18
C LYS A 165 -3.49 -18.50 2.97
N ASN A 166 -3.94 -18.90 1.78
CA ASN A 166 -3.20 -18.82 0.53
C ASN A 166 -3.61 -17.59 -0.29
N GLU A 167 -4.31 -16.62 0.35
CA GLU A 167 -4.77 -15.37 -0.23
C GLU A 167 -5.81 -15.52 -1.36
N ASN A 168 -6.45 -16.69 -1.48
CA ASN A 168 -7.53 -16.89 -2.44
C ASN A 168 -8.83 -16.28 -1.92
N TYR A 169 -9.45 -15.41 -2.72
CA TYR A 169 -10.75 -14.81 -2.41
C TYR A 169 -11.83 -15.87 -2.20
N LYS A 170 -12.72 -15.65 -1.23
CA LYS A 170 -13.83 -16.56 -0.86
C LYS A 170 -15.20 -15.89 -1.00
N LYS A 171 -15.41 -14.75 -0.36
CA LYS A 171 -16.69 -14.04 -0.33
C LYS A 171 -16.52 -12.59 0.09
N THR A 172 -17.58 -11.81 -0.07
CA THR A 172 -17.71 -10.47 0.51
C THR A 172 -18.99 -10.39 1.34
N SER A 173 -18.89 -9.83 2.54
CA SER A 173 -20.03 -9.35 3.33
C SER A 173 -20.13 -7.84 3.20
N LYS A 174 -21.37 -7.32 3.10
CA LYS A 174 -21.63 -5.88 2.89
C LYS A 174 -22.61 -5.37 3.91
N TYR A 175 -22.30 -4.21 4.47
CA TYR A 175 -23.14 -3.53 5.46
C TYR A 175 -23.33 -2.07 5.08
N LYS A 176 -24.55 -1.56 5.26
CA LYS A 176 -24.78 -0.12 5.32
C LYS A 176 -24.48 0.34 6.73
N VAL A 177 -23.72 1.42 6.85
CA VAL A 177 -23.23 1.96 8.11
C VAL A 177 -23.40 3.47 8.12
N THR A 178 -23.46 4.06 9.31
CA THR A 178 -23.61 5.49 9.51
C THR A 178 -22.52 6.07 10.41
N SER A 179 -21.61 5.22 10.91
CA SER A 179 -20.53 5.63 11.78
C SER A 179 -19.36 4.64 11.73
N TRP A 180 -18.19 5.10 12.14
CA TRP A 180 -17.01 4.25 12.30
C TRP A 180 -17.18 3.21 13.40
N ASP A 181 -17.97 3.50 14.43
CA ASP A 181 -18.27 2.53 15.49
C ASP A 181 -19.06 1.34 14.92
N GLU A 182 -20.04 1.57 14.05
CA GLU A 182 -20.77 0.49 13.36
C GLU A 182 -19.84 -0.33 12.45
N VAL A 183 -18.92 0.32 11.72
CA VAL A 183 -17.90 -0.39 10.92
C VAL A 183 -17.08 -1.33 11.80
N ILE A 184 -16.58 -0.85 12.93
CA ILE A 184 -15.76 -1.63 13.86
C ILE A 184 -16.59 -2.77 14.49
N ASP A 185 -17.81 -2.49 14.90
CA ASP A 185 -18.69 -3.47 15.55
C ASP A 185 -19.04 -4.62 14.59
N HIS A 186 -19.45 -4.33 13.35
CA HIS A 186 -19.67 -5.34 12.32
C HIS A 186 -18.41 -6.18 12.06
N PHE A 187 -17.25 -5.53 11.95
CA PHE A 187 -16.01 -6.24 11.70
C PHE A 187 -15.67 -7.20 12.84
N ILE A 188 -15.77 -6.73 14.08
CA ILE A 188 -15.40 -7.50 15.26
C ILE A 188 -16.43 -8.59 15.54
N PHE A 189 -17.70 -8.24 15.66
CA PHE A 189 -18.73 -9.15 16.19
C PHE A 189 -19.34 -10.03 15.10
N ASP A 190 -19.62 -9.47 13.92
CA ASP A 190 -20.29 -10.23 12.87
C ASP A 190 -19.29 -11.02 12.02
N GLU A 191 -18.09 -10.50 11.77
CA GLU A 191 -17.17 -11.14 10.84
C GLU A 191 -16.03 -11.90 11.52
N ILE A 192 -15.38 -11.35 12.54
CA ILE A 192 -14.27 -12.04 13.21
C ILE A 192 -14.79 -13.02 14.28
N GLU A 193 -15.63 -12.57 15.20
CA GLU A 193 -16.08 -13.41 16.31
C GLU A 193 -17.01 -14.53 15.86
N LEU A 194 -18.01 -14.25 14.98
CA LEU A 194 -18.92 -15.30 14.50
C LEU A 194 -18.20 -16.38 13.69
N MET A 195 -17.13 -16.02 12.97
CA MET A 195 -16.37 -17.03 12.24
C MET A 195 -15.49 -17.93 13.08
N LYS A 196 -15.22 -17.58 14.34
CA LYS A 196 -14.51 -18.48 15.27
C LYS A 196 -15.36 -19.69 15.65
N TYR A 197 -16.68 -19.58 15.50
CA TYR A 197 -17.65 -20.62 15.85
C TYR A 197 -18.15 -21.44 14.65
N ASN A 198 -17.73 -21.08 13.43
CA ASN A 198 -18.04 -21.77 12.18
C ASN A 198 -16.76 -22.37 11.57
#